data_f08ef5fc796cee59d7e4a9a6c7e9b280
#
_entry.id   f08ef5fc796cee59d7e4a9a6c7e9b280
#
_cell.length_a   1.000
_cell.length_b   1.000
_cell.length_c   1.000
_cell.angle_alpha   90.00
_cell.angle_beta   90.00
_cell.angle_gamma   90.00
#
_symmetry.space_group_name_H-M   'P 1'
#
loop_
_entity.id
_entity.type
_entity.pdbx_description
1 polymer ?
#
loop_
_entity_poly.entity_id
_entity_poly.type
_entity_poly.pdbx_seq_one_letter_code
_entity_poly.pdbx_strand_id
1 'polypeptide(L)'
;MDLTRGVSIVIPLRVDNPERAENLRFILSLLLQQTEVSVDILEADTEQRFYLSEMCERLRYRFVKDDDPVFYRTRYLNILLRSAKFPIAGIWDTDVIIPPVQLREAVGRICSGCVMCFPYDGRFIFLNEAMSDRIRKDVSVLEKVDATSIGMRPSVGGAFLVNRVA
;
A
#
# COMPACT_ATOMS: atom_id res chain seq x y z
N MET A 1 10.53 19.81 12.89
CA MET A 1 10.94 18.57 12.23
C MET A 1 10.41 18.63 10.80
N ASP A 2 11.29 18.54 9.82
CA ASP A 2 10.87 18.66 8.41
C ASP A 2 10.18 17.37 7.97
N LEU A 3 8.85 17.35 7.95
CA LEU A 3 8.00 16.22 7.55
C LEU A 3 7.96 16.04 6.02
N THR A 4 8.64 16.90 5.26
CA THR A 4 8.53 16.99 3.80
C THR A 4 9.38 15.98 3.03
N ARG A 5 10.11 15.08 3.71
CA ARG A 5 11.16 14.27 3.05
C ARG A 5 10.81 12.81 2.80
N GLY A 6 9.55 12.41 2.87
CA GLY A 6 9.12 11.09 2.43
C GLY A 6 8.03 10.44 3.26
N VAL A 7 7.48 9.36 2.72
CA VAL A 7 6.46 8.53 3.34
C VAL A 7 6.92 7.06 3.36
N SER A 8 6.70 6.39 4.49
CA SER A 8 6.93 4.94 4.60
C SER A 8 5.61 4.21 4.38
N ILE A 9 5.47 3.52 3.27
CA ILE A 9 4.34 2.62 3.04
C ILE A 9 4.63 1.29 3.72
N VAL A 10 3.73 0.84 4.59
CA VAL A 10 3.85 -0.40 5.36
C VAL A 10 2.78 -1.40 4.94
N ILE A 11 3.21 -2.62 4.60
CA ILE A 11 2.37 -3.67 4.04
C ILE A 11 2.55 -4.95 4.84
N PRO A 12 1.62 -5.32 5.74
CA PRO A 12 1.61 -6.65 6.33
C PRO A 12 1.07 -7.63 5.30
N LEU A 13 1.75 -8.77 5.14
CA LEU A 13 1.49 -9.73 4.08
C LEU A 13 1.29 -11.14 4.64
N ARG A 14 0.28 -11.83 4.16
CA ARG A 14 0.17 -13.30 4.11
C ARG A 14 -0.31 -13.66 2.71
N VAL A 15 0.42 -14.54 2.02
CA VAL A 15 0.07 -14.94 0.65
C VAL A 15 -0.84 -16.16 0.71
N ASP A 16 -2.13 -15.92 0.74
CA ASP A 16 -3.19 -16.93 0.78
C ASP A 16 -3.64 -17.39 -0.62
N ASN A 17 -3.30 -16.62 -1.66
CA ASN A 17 -3.55 -16.94 -3.06
C ASN A 17 -2.50 -16.30 -3.98
N PRO A 18 -2.30 -16.82 -5.21
CA PRO A 18 -1.32 -16.26 -6.16
C PRO A 18 -1.60 -14.82 -6.57
N GLU A 19 -2.87 -14.43 -6.73
CA GLU A 19 -3.29 -13.10 -7.16
C GLU A 19 -2.82 -12.02 -6.17
N ARG A 20 -2.76 -12.34 -4.88
CA ARG A 20 -2.25 -11.41 -3.86
C ARG A 20 -0.79 -11.05 -4.10
N ALA A 21 0.02 -12.04 -4.45
CA ALA A 21 1.43 -11.80 -4.77
C ALA A 21 1.60 -10.99 -6.07
N GLU A 22 0.78 -11.25 -7.08
CA GLU A 22 0.78 -10.50 -8.34
C GLU A 22 0.34 -9.05 -8.13
N ASN A 23 -0.75 -8.85 -7.40
CA ASN A 23 -1.23 -7.52 -7.05
C ASN A 23 -0.16 -6.74 -6.30
N LEU A 24 0.48 -7.35 -5.30
CA LEU A 24 1.55 -6.70 -4.55
C LEU A 24 2.72 -6.30 -5.46
N ARG A 25 3.18 -7.16 -6.38
CA ARG A 25 4.26 -6.80 -7.33
C ARG A 25 3.86 -5.60 -8.17
N PHE A 26 2.62 -5.56 -8.65
CA PHE A 26 2.10 -4.44 -9.41
C PHE A 26 2.05 -3.15 -8.58
N ILE A 27 1.50 -3.19 -7.36
CA ILE A 27 1.45 -2.05 -6.44
C ILE A 27 2.86 -1.53 -6.13
N LEU A 28 3.82 -2.42 -5.89
CA LEU A 28 5.22 -2.05 -5.67
C LEU A 28 5.81 -1.29 -6.86
N SER A 29 5.52 -1.74 -8.09
CA SER A 29 5.99 -1.05 -9.28
C SER A 29 5.47 0.38 -9.38
N LEU A 30 4.23 0.65 -8.94
CA LEU A 30 3.64 1.98 -8.91
C LEU A 30 4.20 2.86 -7.77
N LEU A 31 4.30 2.29 -6.56
CA LEU A 31 4.77 3.02 -5.39
C LEU A 31 6.24 3.45 -5.54
N LEU A 32 7.09 2.56 -6.05
CA LEU A 32 8.53 2.80 -6.18
C LEU A 32 8.90 3.72 -7.35
N GLN A 33 7.98 4.04 -8.25
CA GLN A 33 8.16 5.13 -9.23
C GLN A 33 8.24 6.50 -8.54
N GLN A 34 7.70 6.63 -7.34
CA GLN A 34 7.72 7.88 -6.58
C GLN A 34 8.96 7.92 -5.69
N THR A 35 9.81 8.94 -5.88
CA THR A 35 11.13 9.03 -5.23
C THR A 35 11.06 9.22 -3.71
N GLU A 36 9.99 9.83 -3.21
CA GLU A 36 9.76 10.10 -1.80
C GLU A 36 9.16 8.91 -1.04
N VAL A 37 8.81 7.82 -1.74
CA VAL A 37 8.20 6.64 -1.14
C VAL A 37 9.25 5.61 -0.78
N SER A 38 9.23 5.12 0.46
CA SER A 38 9.85 3.86 0.87
C SER A 38 8.78 2.83 1.21
N VAL A 39 9.03 1.57 0.91
CA VAL A 39 8.08 0.49 1.19
C VAL A 39 8.72 -0.52 2.14
N ASP A 40 7.97 -0.93 3.15
CA ASP A 40 8.36 -1.93 4.14
C ASP A 40 7.30 -3.04 4.19
N ILE A 41 7.68 -4.25 3.79
CA ILE A 41 6.81 -5.42 3.75
C ILE A 41 7.23 -6.38 4.86
N LEU A 42 6.25 -6.89 5.59
CA LEU A 42 6.44 -7.98 6.51
C LEU A 42 5.47 -9.12 6.17
N GLU A 43 6.02 -10.18 5.61
CA GLU A 43 5.28 -11.42 5.39
C GLU A 43 5.33 -12.27 6.67
N ALA A 44 4.14 -12.74 7.10
CA ALA A 44 4.02 -13.65 8.24
C ALA A 44 3.16 -14.84 7.82
N ASP A 45 3.82 -15.99 7.68
CA ASP A 45 3.20 -17.25 7.25
C ASP A 45 4.03 -18.45 7.75
N THR A 46 3.55 -19.66 7.55
CA THR A 46 4.26 -20.90 7.87
C THR A 46 5.54 -21.07 7.06
N GLU A 47 5.55 -20.55 5.83
CA GLU A 47 6.68 -20.53 4.90
C GLU A 47 6.69 -19.25 4.07
N GLN A 48 7.86 -18.86 3.57
CA GLN A 48 7.97 -17.70 2.67
C GLN A 48 7.35 -18.05 1.31
N ARG A 49 6.43 -17.19 0.85
CA ARG A 49 5.73 -17.34 -0.44
C ARG A 49 5.90 -16.15 -1.37
N PHE A 50 6.34 -15.02 -0.84
CA PHE A 50 6.59 -13.83 -1.64
C PHE A 50 8.08 -13.67 -1.91
N TYR A 51 8.45 -13.56 -3.19
CA TYR A 51 9.81 -13.37 -3.64
C TYR A 51 9.89 -12.14 -4.54
N LEU A 52 10.88 -11.30 -4.27
CA LEU A 52 11.20 -10.12 -5.05
C LEU A 52 12.30 -10.47 -6.06
N SER A 53 12.09 -10.09 -7.31
CA SER A 53 13.10 -10.23 -8.36
C SER A 53 14.23 -9.21 -8.23
N GLU A 54 13.89 -8.03 -7.70
CA GLU A 54 14.82 -6.91 -7.54
C GLU A 54 14.63 -6.24 -6.18
N MET A 55 15.73 -5.83 -5.58
CA MET A 55 15.75 -5.06 -4.35
C MET A 55 16.30 -3.67 -4.63
N CYS A 56 15.76 -2.67 -3.96
CA CYS A 56 16.31 -1.32 -3.98
C CYS A 56 16.36 -0.75 -2.55
N GLU A 57 17.14 0.30 -2.34
CA GLU A 57 17.31 0.92 -1.01
C GLU A 57 16.01 1.42 -0.38
N ARG A 58 14.97 1.64 -1.19
CA ARG A 58 13.66 2.10 -0.75
C ARG A 58 12.66 0.96 -0.52
N LEU A 59 13.05 -0.30 -0.74
CA LEU A 59 12.22 -1.48 -0.54
C LEU A 59 12.86 -2.39 0.49
N ARG A 60 12.19 -2.59 1.61
CA ARG A 60 12.57 -3.56 2.64
C ARG A 60 11.52 -4.67 2.72
N TYR A 61 11.98 -5.89 2.65
CA TYR A 61 11.15 -7.07 2.84
C TYR A 61 11.69 -7.91 3.99
N ARG A 62 10.80 -8.40 4.82
CA ARG A 62 11.10 -9.32 5.93
C ARG A 62 10.08 -10.46 5.95
N PHE A 63 10.58 -11.66 6.21
CA PHE A 63 9.76 -12.83 6.50
C PHE A 63 9.84 -13.17 7.99
N VAL A 64 8.70 -13.51 8.58
CA VAL A 64 8.57 -14.02 9.94
C VAL A 64 7.75 -15.30 9.88
N LYS A 65 8.34 -16.41 10.36
CA LYS A 65 7.59 -17.65 10.47
C LYS A 65 6.51 -17.50 11.53
N ASP A 66 5.26 -17.76 11.14
CA ASP A 66 4.09 -17.75 12.01
C ASP A 66 3.15 -18.89 11.63
N ASP A 67 3.08 -19.89 12.50
CA ASP A 67 2.27 -21.09 12.32
C ASP A 67 0.80 -20.87 12.80
N ASP A 68 0.44 -19.67 13.28
CA ASP A 68 -0.92 -19.35 13.70
C ASP A 68 -1.86 -19.30 12.47
N PRO A 69 -2.99 -20.03 12.45
CA PRO A 69 -3.94 -19.98 11.35
C PRO A 69 -4.58 -18.59 11.18
N VAL A 70 -4.60 -17.77 12.24
CA VAL A 70 -5.14 -16.42 12.20
C VAL A 70 -4.04 -15.41 11.85
N PHE A 71 -4.27 -14.63 10.81
CA PHE A 71 -3.38 -13.53 10.47
C PHE A 71 -3.67 -12.28 11.32
N TYR A 72 -2.89 -12.06 12.35
CA TYR A 72 -3.02 -10.91 13.24
C TYR A 72 -2.46 -9.63 12.60
N ARG A 73 -3.14 -9.12 11.58
CA ARG A 73 -2.73 -7.96 10.77
C ARG A 73 -2.24 -6.79 11.63
N THR A 74 -2.95 -6.43 12.70
CA THR A 74 -2.60 -5.32 13.59
C THR A 74 -1.25 -5.54 14.29
N ARG A 75 -0.91 -6.79 14.66
CA ARG A 75 0.38 -7.14 15.27
C ARG A 75 1.53 -6.79 14.32
N TYR A 76 1.41 -7.19 13.06
CA TYR A 76 2.45 -6.94 12.06
C TYR A 76 2.51 -5.48 11.62
N LEU A 77 1.37 -4.79 11.55
CA LEU A 77 1.32 -3.34 11.35
C LEU A 77 2.09 -2.59 12.44
N ASN A 78 1.90 -2.95 13.72
CA ASN A 78 2.62 -2.34 14.83
C ASN A 78 4.14 -2.54 14.72
N ILE A 79 4.59 -3.72 14.26
CA ILE A 79 6.02 -3.98 14.03
C ILE A 79 6.54 -3.08 12.91
N LEU A 80 5.83 -3.01 11.79
CA LEU A 80 6.19 -2.20 10.64
C LEU A 80 6.20 -0.70 10.97
N LEU A 81 5.17 -0.21 11.63
CA LEU A 81 5.06 1.20 12.01
C LEU A 81 6.19 1.64 12.96
N ARG A 82 6.60 0.79 13.91
CA ARG A 82 7.74 1.11 14.80
C ARG A 82 9.06 1.22 14.06
N SER A 83 9.24 0.46 12.98
CA SER A 83 10.47 0.42 12.19
C SER A 83 10.43 1.28 10.93
N ALA A 84 9.32 1.99 10.67
CA ALA A 84 9.16 2.83 9.50
C ALA A 84 10.18 3.98 9.48
N LYS A 85 10.74 4.24 8.30
CA LYS A 85 11.85 5.19 8.10
C LYS A 85 11.44 6.65 8.34
N PHE A 86 10.23 7.02 7.87
CA PHE A 86 9.77 8.41 7.88
C PHE A 86 8.71 8.65 8.97
N PRO A 87 8.54 9.90 9.44
CA PRO A 87 7.49 10.27 10.38
C PRO A 87 6.08 10.03 9.85
N ILE A 88 5.87 10.18 8.54
CA ILE A 88 4.59 9.87 7.89
C ILE A 88 4.64 8.40 7.47
N ALA A 89 3.65 7.62 7.88
CA ALA A 89 3.47 6.24 7.45
C ALA A 89 2.12 6.05 6.75
N GLY A 90 2.15 5.33 5.62
CA GLY A 90 0.96 4.86 4.92
C GLY A 90 0.75 3.37 5.20
N ILE A 91 -0.38 3.02 5.77
CA ILE A 91 -0.85 1.65 5.88
C ILE A 91 -1.51 1.28 4.55
N TRP A 92 -1.13 0.15 3.95
CA TRP A 92 -1.54 -0.18 2.60
C TRP A 92 -1.91 -1.64 2.45
N ASP A 93 -3.01 -1.92 1.73
CA ASP A 93 -3.37 -3.27 1.34
C ASP A 93 -2.73 -3.63 -0.01
N THR A 94 -2.58 -4.93 -0.27
CA THR A 94 -1.80 -5.46 -1.42
C THR A 94 -2.46 -5.24 -2.78
N ASP A 95 -3.70 -4.76 -2.81
CA ASP A 95 -4.56 -4.67 -3.98
C ASP A 95 -5.16 -3.27 -4.21
N VAL A 96 -4.67 -2.26 -3.47
CA VAL A 96 -5.19 -0.89 -3.54
C VAL A 96 -4.28 0.01 -4.36
N ILE A 97 -4.82 0.54 -5.45
CA ILE A 97 -4.17 1.52 -6.32
C ILE A 97 -4.64 2.92 -5.91
N ILE A 98 -3.71 3.79 -5.58
CA ILE A 98 -3.95 5.21 -5.34
C ILE A 98 -3.13 6.02 -6.34
N PRO A 99 -3.77 6.94 -7.09
CA PRO A 99 -3.05 7.82 -7.99
C PRO A 99 -1.98 8.65 -7.25
N PRO A 100 -0.80 8.85 -7.84
CA PRO A 100 0.30 9.59 -7.20
C PRO A 100 -0.08 11.00 -6.73
N VAL A 101 -0.96 11.68 -7.45
CA VAL A 101 -1.46 13.01 -7.07
C VAL A 101 -2.23 12.97 -5.74
N GLN A 102 -3.07 11.96 -5.53
CA GLN A 102 -3.84 11.80 -4.30
C GLN A 102 -2.94 11.44 -3.11
N LEU A 103 -1.92 10.61 -3.32
CA LEU A 103 -0.94 10.32 -2.28
C LEU A 103 -0.18 11.57 -1.86
N ARG A 104 0.32 12.39 -2.82
CA ARG A 104 1.01 13.64 -2.51
C ARG A 104 0.11 14.64 -1.78
N GLU A 105 -1.15 14.75 -2.18
CA GLU A 105 -2.12 15.61 -1.49
C GLU A 105 -2.36 15.16 -0.04
N ALA A 106 -2.52 13.87 0.19
CA ALA A 106 -2.70 13.32 1.53
C ALA A 106 -1.46 13.54 2.42
N VAL A 107 -0.25 13.38 1.87
CA VAL A 107 1.00 13.73 2.56
C VAL A 107 1.02 15.22 2.91
N GLY A 108 0.63 16.10 1.98
CA GLY A 108 0.54 17.54 2.23
C GLY A 108 -0.41 17.90 3.39
N ARG A 109 -1.55 17.20 3.51
CA ARG A 109 -2.50 17.38 4.63
C ARG A 109 -1.90 16.96 5.97
N ILE A 110 -1.15 15.86 6.01
CA ILE A 110 -0.43 15.43 7.22
C ILE A 110 0.64 16.48 7.58
N CYS A 111 1.40 16.99 6.62
CA CYS A 111 2.38 18.07 6.85
C CYS A 111 1.73 19.35 7.37
N SER A 112 0.47 19.60 7.01
CA SER A 112 -0.31 20.77 7.48
C SER A 112 -0.98 20.55 8.85
N GLY A 113 -0.69 19.44 9.53
CA GLY A 113 -1.13 19.20 10.91
C GLY A 113 -2.24 18.17 11.07
N CYS A 114 -2.70 17.50 10.00
CA CYS A 114 -3.60 16.37 10.14
C CYS A 114 -2.86 15.19 10.78
N VAL A 115 -3.49 14.53 11.74
CA VAL A 115 -2.93 13.32 12.37
C VAL A 115 -3.11 12.09 11.48
N MET A 116 -4.22 12.03 10.74
CA MET A 116 -4.58 10.94 9.84
C MET A 116 -5.26 11.50 8.59
N CYS A 117 -4.99 10.87 7.43
CA CYS A 117 -5.59 11.26 6.17
C CYS A 117 -5.83 10.02 5.28
N PHE A 118 -7.01 9.93 4.67
CA PHE A 118 -7.29 9.00 3.59
C PHE A 118 -6.92 9.65 2.25
N PRO A 119 -6.16 8.97 1.37
CA PRO A 119 -5.80 9.50 0.06
C PRO A 119 -6.92 9.35 -0.99
N TYR A 120 -8.17 9.30 -0.57
CA TYR A 120 -9.37 9.18 -1.40
C TYR A 120 -10.60 9.70 -0.64
N ASP A 121 -11.72 9.83 -1.33
CA ASP A 121 -12.97 10.43 -0.81
C ASP A 121 -13.97 9.42 -0.22
N GLY A 122 -13.51 8.20 0.06
CA GLY A 122 -14.36 7.12 0.59
C GLY A 122 -15.00 6.25 -0.49
N ARG A 123 -14.74 6.51 -1.77
CA ARG A 123 -15.25 5.71 -2.88
C ARG A 123 -14.17 4.75 -3.39
N PHE A 124 -14.53 3.50 -3.59
CA PHE A 124 -13.68 2.45 -4.17
C PHE A 124 -14.29 1.95 -5.47
N ILE A 125 -13.45 1.80 -6.48
CA ILE A 125 -13.78 1.17 -7.75
C ILE A 125 -13.27 -0.27 -7.69
N PHE A 126 -14.17 -1.23 -7.74
CA PHE A 126 -13.82 -2.65 -7.78
C PHE A 126 -13.58 -3.06 -9.23
N LEU A 127 -12.34 -3.40 -9.55
CA LEU A 127 -11.96 -3.89 -10.86
C LEU A 127 -12.28 -5.38 -10.97
N ASN A 128 -12.87 -5.80 -12.09
CA ASN A 128 -12.97 -7.21 -12.41
C ASN A 128 -11.64 -7.75 -12.95
N GLU A 129 -11.49 -9.06 -13.07
CA GLU A 129 -10.27 -9.73 -13.51
C GLU A 129 -9.77 -9.19 -14.86
N ALA A 130 -10.64 -9.10 -15.87
CA ALA A 130 -10.28 -8.61 -17.20
C ALA A 130 -9.76 -7.16 -17.17
N MET A 131 -10.33 -6.29 -16.34
CA MET A 131 -9.87 -4.92 -16.18
C MET A 131 -8.54 -4.88 -15.41
N SER A 132 -8.39 -5.69 -14.37
CA SER A 132 -7.15 -5.82 -13.61
C SER A 132 -5.99 -6.25 -14.52
N ASP A 133 -6.21 -7.21 -15.39
CA ASP A 133 -5.20 -7.67 -16.35
C ASP A 133 -4.83 -6.59 -17.37
N ARG A 134 -5.79 -5.81 -17.83
CA ARG A 134 -5.51 -4.68 -18.74
C ARG A 134 -4.67 -3.61 -18.06
N ILE A 135 -4.99 -3.26 -16.80
CA ILE A 135 -4.28 -2.26 -16.02
C ILE A 135 -2.86 -2.72 -15.69
N ARG A 136 -2.66 -4.02 -15.38
CA ARG A 136 -1.32 -4.56 -15.15
C ARG A 136 -0.43 -4.46 -16.41
N LYS A 137 -1.03 -4.56 -17.61
CA LYS A 137 -0.32 -4.41 -18.88
C LYS A 137 -0.09 -2.94 -19.25
N ASP A 138 -1.04 -2.08 -18.95
CA ASP A 138 -1.00 -0.65 -19.28
C ASP A 138 -1.72 0.17 -18.19
N VAL A 139 -0.92 0.80 -17.32
CA VAL A 139 -1.40 1.64 -16.23
C VAL A 139 -2.24 2.83 -16.72
N SER A 140 -2.00 3.31 -17.96
CA SER A 140 -2.78 4.44 -18.51
C SER A 140 -4.28 4.13 -18.66
N VAL A 141 -4.64 2.85 -18.65
CA VAL A 141 -6.04 2.42 -18.64
C VAL A 141 -6.80 2.93 -17.41
N LEU A 142 -6.11 3.13 -16.27
CA LEU A 142 -6.73 3.68 -15.05
C LEU A 142 -7.36 5.05 -15.29
N GLU A 143 -6.75 5.89 -16.12
CA GLU A 143 -7.27 7.24 -16.43
C GLU A 143 -8.57 7.18 -17.24
N LYS A 144 -8.85 6.04 -17.89
CA LYS A 144 -10.01 5.81 -18.75
C LYS A 144 -11.09 4.96 -18.08
N VAL A 145 -10.87 4.56 -16.81
CA VAL A 145 -11.86 3.78 -16.08
C VAL A 145 -13.05 4.68 -15.73
N ASP A 146 -14.18 4.40 -16.34
CA ASP A 146 -15.44 5.06 -15.98
C ASP A 146 -15.97 4.51 -14.65
N ALA A 147 -15.73 5.27 -13.59
CA ALA A 147 -16.16 4.93 -12.24
C ALA A 147 -17.67 4.72 -12.12
N THR A 148 -18.46 5.32 -13.01
CA THR A 148 -19.92 5.20 -12.99
C THR A 148 -20.39 3.85 -13.54
N SER A 149 -19.61 3.21 -14.41
CA SER A 149 -19.95 1.94 -15.06
C SER A 149 -19.60 0.70 -14.22
N ILE A 150 -18.70 0.82 -13.23
CA ILE A 150 -18.13 -0.35 -12.50
C ILE A 150 -18.76 -0.53 -11.12
N GLY A 151 -19.53 0.43 -10.66
CA GLY A 151 -20.13 0.42 -9.32
C GLY A 151 -19.10 0.82 -8.23
N MET A 152 -19.36 1.96 -7.62
CA MET A 152 -18.58 2.44 -6.47
C MET A 152 -19.26 1.97 -5.18
N ARG A 153 -18.43 1.49 -4.24
CA ARG A 153 -18.89 1.20 -2.87
C ARG A 153 -18.16 2.11 -1.89
N PRO A 154 -18.83 2.59 -0.84
CA PRO A 154 -18.14 3.29 0.23
C PRO A 154 -17.15 2.36 0.91
N SER A 155 -15.94 2.85 1.16
CA SER A 155 -14.92 2.11 1.89
C SER A 155 -14.13 3.05 2.81
N VAL A 156 -13.73 2.54 3.96
CA VAL A 156 -12.92 3.23 4.97
C VAL A 156 -11.64 2.44 5.30
N GLY A 157 -11.15 1.67 4.34
CA GLY A 157 -9.98 0.82 4.51
C GLY A 157 -9.08 0.85 3.28
N GLY A 158 -8.16 -0.11 3.20
CA GLY A 158 -7.27 -0.33 2.06
C GLY A 158 -6.03 0.54 2.01
N ALA A 159 -6.14 1.86 2.22
CA ALA A 159 -5.01 2.78 2.31
C ALA A 159 -5.33 4.00 3.16
N PHE A 160 -4.44 4.35 4.09
CA PHE A 160 -4.50 5.61 4.85
C PHE A 160 -3.12 5.99 5.39
N LEU A 161 -2.93 7.29 5.62
CA LEU A 161 -1.68 7.84 6.13
C LEU A 161 -1.87 8.31 7.58
N VAL A 162 -0.81 8.19 8.37
CA VAL A 162 -0.77 8.68 9.75
C VAL A 162 0.54 9.42 10.02
N ASN A 163 0.45 10.44 10.87
CA ASN A 163 1.61 11.04 11.50
C ASN A 163 1.98 10.20 12.73
N ARG A 164 3.14 9.53 12.71
CA ARG A 164 3.58 8.65 13.80
C ARG A 164 4.16 9.37 15.01
N VAL A 165 4.42 10.68 14.89
CA VAL A 165 5.07 11.52 15.92
C VAL A 165 4.14 12.59 16.48
N ALA A 166 2.88 12.58 16.05
CA ALA A 166 1.86 13.50 16.57
C ALA A 166 1.26 13.02 17.88
#